data_ae8eecd8482e4f086ff8b709fe52b589
#
_entry.id   ae8eecd8482e4f086ff8b709fe52b589
#
_cell.length_a   1.000
_cell.length_b   1.000
_cell.length_c   1.000
_cell.angle_alpha   90.00
_cell.angle_beta   90.00
_cell.angle_gamma   90.00
#
_symmetry.space_group_name_H-M   'P 1'
#
loop_
_entity.id
_entity.type
_entity.pdbx_description
1 polymer ?
#
loop_
_entity_poly.entity_id
_entity_poly.type
_entity_poly.pdbx_seq_one_letter_code
_entity_poly.pdbx_strand_id
1 'polypeptide(L)'
;RYSNKAKLNNLNPEADLPLTIKSGGNKLIWDMRYPGYKEFEGMVFYSSPNKGPKAIPGEYLISLNYNGEIIEQSLKIEKDPRLENTDKDYRDQFDFLINVRNQVTRANSAIIKIREVQKDLNYLKQKSGLTEEINNLINQFEEKLSHIENNIHMTKNQSRQDPLNY
;
A
#
# COMPACT_ATOMS: atom_id res chain seq x y z
N ARG A 1 21.47 6.89 -15.48
CA ARG A 1 20.08 6.99 -14.96
C ARG A 1 20.17 6.82 -13.46
N TYR A 2 19.86 7.85 -12.71
CA TYR A 2 19.83 7.78 -11.25
C TYR A 2 18.56 7.04 -10.81
N SER A 3 18.68 6.01 -9.97
CA SER A 3 17.53 5.41 -9.31
C SER A 3 17.22 6.24 -8.05
N ASN A 4 16.15 7.00 -8.07
CA ASN A 4 15.71 7.83 -6.95
C ASN A 4 14.95 7.03 -5.89
N LYS A 5 15.25 5.74 -5.74
CA LYS A 5 14.42 4.83 -4.94
C LYS A 5 15.24 4.20 -3.83
N ALA A 6 14.90 4.49 -2.59
CA ALA A 6 15.39 3.74 -1.44
C ALA A 6 14.46 2.55 -1.17
N LYS A 7 15.00 1.33 -1.11
CA LYS A 7 14.24 0.16 -0.74
C LYS A 7 14.26 0.00 0.79
N LEU A 8 13.10 0.12 1.40
CA LEU A 8 12.91 -0.33 2.78
C LEU A 8 12.58 -1.83 2.73
N ASN A 9 13.61 -2.62 3.02
CA ASN A 9 13.60 -4.09 3.28
C ASN A 9 12.37 -4.91 2.88
N ASN A 10 12.63 -6.01 2.25
CA ASN A 10 11.92 -7.28 1.95
C ASN A 10 10.43 -7.48 2.33
N LEU A 11 9.81 -6.63 3.12
CA LEU A 11 8.40 -6.75 3.53
C LEU A 11 7.44 -6.04 2.57
N ASN A 12 7.94 -5.18 1.70
CA ASN A 12 7.18 -4.62 0.60
C ASN A 12 8.15 -4.13 -0.51
N PRO A 13 8.49 -4.97 -1.50
CA PRO A 13 9.43 -4.61 -2.57
C PRO A 13 8.94 -3.47 -3.47
N GLU A 14 7.66 -3.10 -3.39
CA GLU A 14 7.07 -2.00 -4.16
C GLU A 14 7.14 -0.64 -3.44
N ALA A 15 7.48 -0.61 -2.17
CA ALA A 15 7.55 0.62 -1.39
C ALA A 15 8.92 1.28 -1.49
N ASP A 16 9.20 1.84 -2.64
CA ASP A 16 10.34 2.72 -2.82
C ASP A 16 9.99 4.12 -2.30
N LEU A 17 10.74 4.61 -1.31
CA LEU A 17 10.64 6.01 -0.91
C LEU A 17 11.27 6.88 -2.01
N PRO A 18 10.53 7.82 -2.61
CA PRO A 18 11.13 8.74 -3.56
C PRO A 18 12.12 9.66 -2.85
N LEU A 19 13.39 9.55 -3.20
CA LEU A 19 14.41 10.48 -2.76
C LEU A 19 14.51 11.64 -3.75
N THR A 20 14.29 12.86 -3.28
CA THR A 20 14.61 14.04 -4.09
C THR A 20 16.11 14.30 -3.96
N ILE A 21 16.86 14.05 -5.05
CA ILE A 21 18.29 14.29 -5.10
C ILE A 21 18.55 15.66 -5.71
N LYS A 22 19.35 16.47 -5.01
CA LYS A 22 19.82 17.79 -5.46
C LYS A 22 21.35 17.76 -5.57
N SER A 23 21.92 18.66 -6.38
CA SER A 23 23.37 18.90 -6.34
C SER A 23 23.77 19.43 -4.97
N GLY A 24 24.83 18.87 -4.37
CA GLY A 24 25.29 19.18 -3.02
C GLY A 24 24.74 18.23 -1.94
N GLY A 25 24.56 18.74 -0.74
CA GLY A 25 24.10 17.95 0.41
C GLY A 25 22.63 17.55 0.30
N ASN A 26 22.34 16.27 0.57
CA ASN A 26 20.99 15.72 0.63
C ASN A 26 20.68 15.21 2.03
N LYS A 27 19.44 15.39 2.50
CA LYS A 27 18.98 14.93 3.81
C LYS A 27 17.71 14.10 3.62
N LEU A 28 17.74 12.87 4.10
CA LEU A 28 16.57 12.01 4.24
C LEU A 28 16.17 11.98 5.74
N ILE A 29 14.88 12.13 6.01
CA ILE A 29 14.32 11.92 7.34
C ILE A 29 13.41 10.70 7.26
N TRP A 30 13.75 9.64 7.99
CA TRP A 30 12.92 8.48 8.18
C TRP A 30 12.13 8.63 9.49
N ASP A 31 10.82 8.49 9.44
CA ASP A 31 9.92 8.56 10.59
C ASP A 31 9.88 7.26 11.42
N MET A 32 10.81 6.34 11.18
CA MET A 32 10.89 5.00 11.78
C MET A 32 9.62 4.16 11.53
N ARG A 33 8.93 4.37 10.40
CA ARG A 33 7.77 3.58 10.03
C ARG A 33 8.01 2.77 8.78
N TYR A 34 7.35 1.63 8.75
CA TYR A 34 7.18 0.85 7.53
C TYR A 34 6.12 1.52 6.65
N PRO A 35 6.13 1.23 5.34
CA PRO A 35 5.09 1.72 4.43
C PRO A 35 3.70 1.31 4.91
N GLY A 36 2.71 2.16 4.64
CA GLY A 36 1.31 1.87 4.87
C GLY A 36 0.76 0.80 3.92
N TYR A 37 -0.55 0.68 3.89
CA TYR A 37 -1.25 -0.21 2.96
C TYR A 37 -1.32 0.42 1.56
N LYS A 38 -1.51 -0.41 0.53
CA LYS A 38 -1.72 0.04 -0.85
C LYS A 38 -3.09 0.71 -0.96
N GLU A 39 -3.14 1.91 -1.52
CA GLU A 39 -4.37 2.65 -1.78
C GLU A 39 -4.83 2.46 -3.23
N PHE A 40 -6.12 2.71 -3.50
CA PHE A 40 -6.69 2.79 -4.83
C PHE A 40 -7.36 4.16 -5.04
N GLU A 41 -7.53 4.56 -6.28
CA GLU A 41 -8.12 5.84 -6.64
C GLU A 41 -9.58 5.95 -6.15
N GLY A 42 -9.91 7.06 -5.50
CA GLY A 42 -11.24 7.30 -4.93
C GLY A 42 -11.53 6.54 -3.64
N MET A 43 -10.50 5.95 -3.01
CA MET A 43 -10.65 5.29 -1.72
C MET A 43 -11.03 6.30 -0.63
N VAL A 44 -12.14 6.02 0.06
CA VAL A 44 -12.60 6.81 1.20
C VAL A 44 -12.55 5.94 2.46
N PHE A 45 -11.66 6.29 3.38
CA PHE A 45 -11.52 5.63 4.69
C PHE A 45 -11.81 6.62 5.81
N TYR A 46 -12.52 6.16 6.85
CA TYR A 46 -12.74 6.97 8.03
C TYR A 46 -11.41 7.20 8.77
N SER A 47 -11.00 8.47 8.81
CA SER A 47 -9.99 9.06 9.72
C SER A 47 -8.67 8.28 9.98
N SER A 48 -8.35 7.25 9.22
CA SER A 48 -7.10 6.50 9.43
C SER A 48 -6.00 7.04 8.50
N PRO A 49 -4.91 7.61 9.04
CA PRO A 49 -3.76 7.93 8.21
C PRO A 49 -3.13 6.65 7.68
N ASN A 50 -2.80 6.62 6.38
CA ASN A 50 -2.09 5.49 5.77
C ASN A 50 -0.62 5.46 6.23
N LYS A 51 -0.41 5.02 7.47
CA LYS A 51 0.92 4.86 8.07
C LYS A 51 1.11 3.42 8.50
N GLY A 52 2.22 2.83 8.08
CA GLY A 52 2.63 1.51 8.55
C GLY A 52 3.06 1.51 10.02
N PRO A 53 3.30 0.33 10.60
CA PRO A 53 3.78 0.20 11.97
C PRO A 53 5.16 0.83 12.13
N LYS A 54 5.47 1.22 13.36
CA LYS A 54 6.83 1.68 13.70
C LYS A 54 7.82 0.52 13.66
N ALA A 55 9.05 0.82 13.28
CA ALA A 55 10.16 -0.09 13.44
C ALA A 55 10.35 -0.43 14.92
N ILE A 56 10.57 -1.71 15.23
CA ILE A 56 10.79 -2.18 16.58
C ILE A 56 12.25 -1.96 17.02
N PRO A 57 12.57 -1.96 18.30
CA PRO A 57 13.96 -1.97 18.76
C PRO A 57 14.77 -3.10 18.10
N GLY A 58 16.00 -2.78 17.69
CA GLY A 58 16.86 -3.73 16.97
C GLY A 58 17.92 -3.05 16.12
N GLU A 59 18.71 -3.84 15.41
CA GLU A 59 19.71 -3.37 14.47
C GLU A 59 19.15 -3.30 13.05
N TYR A 60 19.44 -2.21 12.36
CA TYR A 60 19.00 -1.91 11.00
C TYR A 60 20.22 -1.58 10.14
N LEU A 61 20.16 -1.93 8.88
CA LEU A 61 21.15 -1.55 7.89
C LEU A 61 20.55 -0.52 6.96
N ILE A 62 21.18 0.64 6.89
CA ILE A 62 20.86 1.67 5.90
C ILE A 62 21.80 1.45 4.72
N SER A 63 21.24 1.19 3.55
CA SER A 63 22.01 1.00 2.32
C SER A 63 21.66 2.10 1.32
N LEU A 64 22.68 2.82 0.87
CA LEU A 64 22.59 3.82 -0.18
C LEU A 64 23.21 3.27 -1.44
N ASN A 65 22.42 3.14 -2.50
CA ASN A 65 22.92 2.80 -3.83
C ASN A 65 23.02 4.07 -4.69
N TYR A 66 24.23 4.40 -5.10
CA TYR A 66 24.50 5.53 -5.99
C TYR A 66 25.38 5.09 -7.14
N ASN A 67 24.90 5.17 -8.37
CA ASN A 67 25.60 4.75 -9.58
C ASN A 67 26.17 3.30 -9.56
N GLY A 68 25.52 2.40 -8.83
CA GLY A 68 25.98 1.03 -8.68
C GLY A 68 26.94 0.80 -7.49
N GLU A 69 27.41 1.87 -6.87
CA GLU A 69 28.14 1.79 -5.60
C GLU A 69 27.14 1.70 -4.43
N ILE A 70 27.39 0.77 -3.51
CA ILE A 70 26.57 0.57 -2.33
C ILE A 70 27.36 1.01 -1.11
N ILE A 71 26.81 1.96 -0.37
CA ILE A 71 27.34 2.44 0.91
C ILE A 71 26.38 2.00 1.99
N GLU A 72 26.90 1.34 3.03
CA GLU A 72 26.08 0.80 4.11
C GLU A 72 26.48 1.38 5.45
N GLN A 73 25.48 1.62 6.28
CA GLN A 73 25.66 2.12 7.65
C GLN A 73 24.67 1.42 8.58
N SER A 74 25.19 0.88 9.69
CA SER A 74 24.35 0.33 10.74
C SER A 74 23.65 1.41 11.55
N LEU A 75 22.40 1.14 11.93
CA LEU A 75 21.60 1.96 12.83
C LEU A 75 20.98 1.05 13.89
N LYS A 76 21.14 1.43 15.16
CA LYS A 76 20.47 0.74 16.27
C LYS A 76 19.29 1.57 16.76
N ILE A 77 18.12 0.95 16.82
CA ILE A 77 16.92 1.52 17.47
C ILE A 77 16.84 0.91 18.87
N GLU A 78 16.85 1.74 19.88
CA GLU A 78 16.73 1.33 21.28
C GLU A 78 15.29 1.50 21.77
N LYS A 79 14.89 0.66 22.72
CA LYS A 79 13.59 0.81 23.40
C LYS A 79 13.64 2.02 24.34
N ASP A 80 12.48 2.64 24.54
CA ASP A 80 12.33 3.68 25.54
C ASP A 80 12.57 3.07 26.94
N PRO A 81 13.61 3.50 27.69
CA PRO A 81 13.96 2.92 28.98
C PRO A 81 12.88 3.14 30.06
N ARG A 82 11.91 4.02 29.81
CA ARG A 82 10.79 4.29 30.72
C ARG A 82 9.67 3.28 30.59
N LEU A 83 9.69 2.43 29.54
CA LEU A 83 8.65 1.43 29.29
C LEU A 83 9.12 0.04 29.73
N GLU A 84 8.25 -0.70 30.39
CA GLU A 84 8.50 -2.07 30.87
C GLU A 84 8.25 -3.14 29.80
N ASN A 85 7.90 -2.72 28.57
CA ASN A 85 7.63 -3.64 27.45
C ASN A 85 8.82 -4.54 27.16
N THR A 86 8.54 -5.80 26.92
CA THR A 86 9.55 -6.77 26.51
C THR A 86 9.77 -6.71 24.99
N ASP A 87 10.88 -7.27 24.51
CA ASP A 87 11.12 -7.40 23.05
C ASP A 87 10.06 -8.26 22.36
N LYS A 88 9.44 -9.17 23.12
CA LYS A 88 8.33 -9.98 22.64
C LYS A 88 7.10 -9.13 22.39
N ASP A 89 6.75 -8.22 23.29
CA ASP A 89 5.60 -7.33 23.15
C ASP A 89 5.72 -6.45 21.91
N TYR A 90 6.92 -5.90 21.67
CA TYR A 90 7.19 -5.13 20.45
C TYR A 90 7.02 -5.97 19.18
N ARG A 91 7.50 -7.21 19.18
CA ARG A 91 7.35 -8.13 18.04
C ARG A 91 5.90 -8.50 17.80
N ASP A 92 5.19 -8.93 18.83
CA ASP A 92 3.79 -9.33 18.72
C ASP A 92 2.92 -8.19 18.19
N GLN A 93 3.13 -6.96 18.69
CA GLN A 93 2.44 -5.78 18.19
C GLN A 93 2.79 -5.50 16.72
N PHE A 94 4.07 -5.56 16.37
CA PHE A 94 4.53 -5.31 15.01
C PHE A 94 3.95 -6.32 14.03
N ASP A 95 4.04 -7.61 14.34
CA ASP A 95 3.55 -8.69 13.49
C ASP A 95 2.04 -8.60 13.29
N PHE A 96 1.29 -8.28 14.34
CA PHE A 96 -0.14 -8.02 14.24
C PHE A 96 -0.44 -6.87 13.29
N LEU A 97 0.21 -5.72 13.46
CA LEU A 97 -0.01 -4.53 12.64
C LEU A 97 0.41 -4.74 11.18
N ILE A 98 1.52 -5.44 10.94
CA ILE A 98 1.96 -5.82 9.59
C ILE A 98 0.94 -6.73 8.93
N ASN A 99 0.40 -7.71 9.67
CA ASN A 99 -0.62 -8.60 9.14
C ASN A 99 -1.90 -7.81 8.76
N VAL A 100 -2.39 -6.93 9.63
CA VAL A 100 -3.54 -6.06 9.32
C VAL A 100 -3.28 -5.23 8.06
N ARG A 101 -2.13 -4.55 7.97
CA ARG A 101 -1.74 -3.77 6.79
C ARG A 101 -1.74 -4.63 5.51
N ASN A 102 -1.19 -5.84 5.60
CA ASN A 102 -1.12 -6.75 4.46
C ASN A 102 -2.51 -7.21 4.00
N GLN A 103 -3.43 -7.47 4.92
CA GLN A 103 -4.80 -7.83 4.57
C GLN A 103 -5.53 -6.67 3.88
N VAL A 104 -5.38 -5.43 4.40
CA VAL A 104 -5.93 -4.25 3.73
C VAL A 104 -5.32 -4.07 2.33
N THR A 105 -4.01 -4.25 2.19
CA THR A 105 -3.32 -4.18 0.88
C THR A 105 -3.86 -5.23 -0.10
N ARG A 106 -4.13 -6.46 0.37
CA ARG A 106 -4.72 -7.52 -0.47
C ARG A 106 -6.13 -7.15 -0.94
N ALA A 107 -6.97 -6.65 -0.03
CA ALA A 107 -8.32 -6.20 -0.36
C ALA A 107 -8.27 -5.06 -1.39
N ASN A 108 -7.45 -4.05 -1.16
CA ASN A 108 -7.31 -2.91 -2.07
C ASN A 108 -6.72 -3.31 -3.43
N SER A 109 -5.79 -4.25 -3.45
CA SER A 109 -5.24 -4.80 -4.70
C SER A 109 -6.28 -5.56 -5.50
N ALA A 110 -7.20 -6.26 -4.84
CA ALA A 110 -8.32 -6.92 -5.50
C ALA A 110 -9.26 -5.89 -6.15
N ILE A 111 -9.58 -4.78 -5.46
CA ILE A 111 -10.39 -3.69 -6.01
C ILE A 111 -9.72 -3.08 -7.24
N ILE A 112 -8.41 -2.78 -7.16
CA ILE A 112 -7.66 -2.26 -8.31
C ILE A 112 -7.82 -3.19 -9.52
N LYS A 113 -7.64 -4.50 -9.30
CA LYS A 113 -7.73 -5.49 -10.36
C LYS A 113 -9.14 -5.62 -10.93
N ILE A 114 -10.17 -5.54 -10.09
CA ILE A 114 -11.57 -5.51 -10.54
C ILE A 114 -11.81 -4.31 -11.46
N ARG A 115 -11.37 -3.12 -11.05
CA ARG A 115 -11.54 -1.88 -11.83
C ARG A 115 -10.76 -1.89 -13.15
N GLU A 116 -9.57 -2.49 -13.17
CA GLU A 116 -8.82 -2.71 -14.41
C GLU A 116 -9.61 -3.59 -15.38
N VAL A 117 -10.17 -4.72 -14.93
CA VAL A 117 -11.00 -5.60 -15.76
C VAL A 117 -12.28 -4.90 -16.22
N GLN A 118 -12.96 -4.16 -15.34
CA GLN A 118 -14.14 -3.38 -15.72
C GLN A 118 -13.82 -2.34 -16.80
N LYS A 119 -12.67 -1.68 -16.72
CA LYS A 119 -12.20 -0.76 -17.75
C LYS A 119 -12.00 -1.47 -19.11
N ASP A 120 -11.40 -2.65 -19.08
CA ASP A 120 -11.17 -3.44 -20.29
C ASP A 120 -12.51 -3.94 -20.91
N LEU A 121 -13.47 -4.36 -20.09
CA LEU A 121 -14.82 -4.74 -20.52
C LEU A 121 -15.56 -3.54 -21.14
N ASN A 122 -15.48 -2.38 -20.52
CA ASN A 122 -16.05 -1.15 -21.07
C ASN A 122 -15.42 -0.74 -22.41
N TYR A 123 -14.11 -0.92 -22.56
CA TYR A 123 -13.43 -0.69 -23.83
C TYR A 123 -13.91 -1.67 -24.92
N LEU A 124 -14.12 -2.96 -24.56
CA LEU A 124 -14.66 -3.95 -25.49
C LEU A 124 -16.07 -3.58 -25.94
N LYS A 125 -16.96 -3.14 -25.05
CA LYS A 125 -18.33 -2.69 -25.38
C LYS A 125 -18.38 -1.57 -26.41
N GLN A 126 -17.36 -0.72 -26.43
CA GLN A 126 -17.30 0.40 -27.38
C GLN A 126 -16.89 -0.03 -28.79
N LYS A 127 -16.43 -1.29 -28.99
CA LYS A 127 -16.09 -1.80 -30.31
C LYS A 127 -17.35 -2.17 -31.09
N SER A 128 -17.42 -1.73 -32.36
CA SER A 128 -18.46 -2.14 -33.28
C SER A 128 -18.33 -3.62 -33.62
N GLY A 129 -19.46 -4.32 -33.79
CA GLY A 129 -19.52 -5.71 -34.28
C GLY A 129 -19.57 -6.79 -33.20
N LEU A 130 -19.82 -6.44 -31.94
CA LEU A 130 -20.11 -7.43 -30.89
C LEU A 130 -21.51 -8.05 -31.13
N THR A 131 -21.59 -9.36 -30.97
CA THR A 131 -22.87 -10.06 -30.97
C THR A 131 -23.65 -9.77 -29.67
N GLU A 132 -24.97 -9.93 -29.71
CA GLU A 132 -25.83 -9.80 -28.54
C GLU A 132 -25.41 -10.76 -27.42
N GLU A 133 -25.02 -11.97 -27.75
CA GLU A 133 -24.52 -12.96 -26.81
C GLU A 133 -23.26 -12.48 -26.05
N ILE A 134 -22.30 -11.90 -26.78
CA ILE A 134 -21.08 -11.34 -26.16
C ILE A 134 -21.41 -10.17 -25.24
N ASN A 135 -22.31 -9.27 -25.65
CA ASN A 135 -22.75 -8.18 -24.81
C ASN A 135 -23.42 -8.66 -23.52
N ASN A 136 -24.24 -9.69 -23.59
CA ASN A 136 -24.89 -10.30 -22.44
C ASN A 136 -23.86 -10.92 -21.47
N LEU A 137 -22.83 -11.60 -21.98
CA LEU A 137 -21.75 -12.13 -21.18
C LEU A 137 -20.96 -11.03 -20.47
N ILE A 138 -20.63 -9.95 -21.17
CA ILE A 138 -19.93 -8.80 -20.57
C ILE A 138 -20.76 -8.21 -19.42
N ASN A 139 -22.07 -8.00 -19.63
CA ASN A 139 -22.95 -7.46 -18.59
C ASN A 139 -22.97 -8.37 -17.34
N GLN A 140 -23.10 -9.67 -17.52
CA GLN A 140 -23.06 -10.63 -16.41
C GLN A 140 -21.72 -10.58 -15.64
N PHE A 141 -20.61 -10.40 -16.37
CA PHE A 141 -19.29 -10.26 -15.73
C PHE A 141 -19.18 -8.98 -14.90
N GLU A 142 -19.64 -7.85 -15.45
CA GLU A 142 -19.63 -6.56 -14.74
C GLU A 142 -20.48 -6.61 -13.47
N GLU A 143 -21.67 -7.25 -13.53
CA GLU A 143 -22.51 -7.43 -12.34
C GLU A 143 -21.80 -8.24 -11.26
N LYS A 144 -21.13 -9.34 -11.62
CA LYS A 144 -20.36 -10.16 -10.67
C LYS A 144 -19.19 -9.39 -10.08
N LEU A 145 -18.44 -8.65 -10.90
CA LEU A 145 -17.32 -7.84 -10.43
C LEU A 145 -17.78 -6.74 -9.48
N SER A 146 -18.87 -6.04 -9.81
CA SER A 146 -19.47 -5.02 -8.97
C SER A 146 -19.98 -5.59 -7.64
N HIS A 147 -20.57 -6.78 -7.68
CA HIS A 147 -20.99 -7.46 -6.46
C HIS A 147 -19.80 -7.78 -5.53
N ILE A 148 -18.70 -8.29 -6.08
CA ILE A 148 -17.48 -8.58 -5.31
C ILE A 148 -16.88 -7.28 -4.75
N GLU A 149 -16.78 -6.23 -5.56
CA GLU A 149 -16.27 -4.92 -5.10
C GLU A 149 -17.09 -4.38 -3.93
N ASN A 150 -18.42 -4.40 -4.05
CA ASN A 150 -19.34 -3.91 -3.02
C ASN A 150 -19.27 -4.71 -1.70
N ASN A 151 -18.83 -5.97 -1.74
CA ASN A 151 -18.59 -6.77 -0.53
C ASN A 151 -17.26 -6.42 0.16
N ILE A 152 -16.30 -5.86 -0.58
CA ILE A 152 -14.98 -5.49 -0.06
C ILE A 152 -14.94 -4.02 0.35
N HIS A 153 -15.60 -3.16 -0.41
CA HIS A 153 -15.54 -1.71 -0.27
C HIS A 153 -16.92 -1.07 -0.43
N MET A 154 -17.23 -0.15 0.47
CA MET A 154 -18.46 0.66 0.38
C MET A 154 -18.32 1.71 -0.72
N THR A 155 -18.76 1.40 -1.94
CA THR A 155 -18.63 2.26 -3.12
C THR A 155 -19.45 3.54 -3.04
N LYS A 156 -20.42 3.61 -2.12
CA LYS A 156 -21.29 4.78 -1.92
C LYS A 156 -20.66 5.89 -1.10
N ASN A 157 -19.54 5.62 -0.42
CA ASN A 157 -18.87 6.60 0.41
C ASN A 157 -18.30 7.74 -0.44
N GLN A 158 -18.75 8.98 -0.17
CA GLN A 158 -18.26 10.20 -0.80
C GLN A 158 -17.41 11.05 0.15
N SER A 159 -17.57 10.86 1.45
CA SER A 159 -16.84 11.56 2.48
C SER A 159 -16.27 10.60 3.54
N ARG A 160 -15.31 11.09 4.32
CA ARG A 160 -14.70 10.30 5.41
C ARG A 160 -15.67 9.93 6.54
N GLN A 161 -16.82 10.60 6.61
CA GLN A 161 -17.85 10.35 7.64
C GLN A 161 -18.94 9.38 7.18
N ASP A 162 -19.08 9.17 5.86
CA ASP A 162 -20.13 8.29 5.31
C ASP A 162 -20.10 6.86 5.86
N PRO A 163 -18.91 6.23 6.11
CA PRO A 163 -18.88 4.89 6.69
C PRO A 163 -19.55 4.75 8.05
N LEU A 164 -19.85 5.86 8.73
CA LEU A 164 -20.55 5.86 10.01
C LEU A 164 -22.08 5.89 9.86
N ASN A 165 -22.57 6.12 8.63
CA ASN A 165 -23.99 6.28 8.34
C ASN A 165 -24.64 5.06 7.68
N TYR A 166 -23.87 3.97 7.45
CA TYR A 166 -24.33 2.75 6.78
C TYR A 166 -24.11 1.51 7.64
#